data_37d9628d9240d42db5f6091a1f8c31a0
#
_entry.id   37d9628d9240d42db5f6091a1f8c31a0
#
_cell.length_a   1.000
_cell.length_b   1.000
_cell.length_c   1.000
_cell.angle_alpha   90.00
_cell.angle_beta   90.00
_cell.angle_gamma   90.00
#
_symmetry.space_group_name_H-M   'P 1'
#
loop_
_entity.id
_entity.type
_entity.pdbx_description
1 polymer ?
#
loop_
_entity_poly.entity_id
_entity_poly.type
_entity_poly.pdbx_seq_one_letter_code
_entity_poly.pdbx_strand_id
1 'polypeptide(L)'
;MDRQRSDNAVKLSGFRPRKEDVILFLLLLIPFLSFYYSDLNSNIRQGMNVWEALIQGRFFEYYGLNVESRDAGQMIHVANYDMLLNIAYGIWQLPLFIIEKITGGNILDHFAARLYGKSIHFIAMYTAAEILYRIGRVAGLKDERNRQLKFMFLSSIFTICVALNASQVDIIGLNLILLATLFILKEEWGKFIVSFILAVQFKEFAWLIFLPVILAKEKNLIKSGAMLVSPFVLNFIVSLPFKLADPVGVASRRPRTWIQMDFLTRSRITLGEGFEVPLLFIALGAIVFWAYFRMKEKESERDIFFMQLLSMTAVLLFTRTAPYWAVYITPFYLLLMLMDGDRLFIRIVMEMAGTFSVMVTYFIVLWGPFDCMEGMLPDMLIKKEFVDPGLFTAWISDEKYFYFWTLSFAAFAVWLVYSMYRNRPGAERTAAPVQEENAFWTHGTDKSINMLLWLRALAAFFFSTVMIWVNLVLAL
;
A
#
# COMPACT_ATOMS: atom_id res chain seq x y z
N MET A 1 -35.26 12.26 -15.91
CA MET A 1 -35.41 10.99 -15.14
C MET A 1 -34.68 11.16 -13.82
N ASP A 2 -35.40 11.65 -12.82
CA ASP A 2 -34.90 11.93 -11.48
C ASP A 2 -34.65 10.59 -10.78
N ARG A 3 -33.37 10.23 -10.61
CA ARG A 3 -33.01 9.24 -9.62
C ARG A 3 -33.13 9.90 -8.24
N GLN A 4 -34.27 9.72 -7.58
CA GLN A 4 -34.36 9.89 -6.13
C GLN A 4 -33.26 9.03 -5.49
N ARG A 5 -32.15 9.66 -5.15
CA ARG A 5 -31.17 9.10 -4.23
C ARG A 5 -31.85 9.08 -2.85
N SER A 6 -32.43 7.94 -2.49
CA SER A 6 -32.89 7.73 -1.12
C SER A 6 -31.65 7.87 -0.20
N ASP A 7 -31.66 8.91 0.62
CA ASP A 7 -30.82 9.06 1.82
C ASP A 7 -31.17 7.95 2.82
N ASN A 8 -30.92 6.72 2.46
CA ASN A 8 -30.86 5.66 3.43
C ASN A 8 -29.60 5.90 4.26
N ALA A 9 -29.77 6.61 5.37
CA ALA A 9 -28.82 6.57 6.47
C ALA A 9 -28.43 5.08 6.64
N VAL A 10 -27.18 4.78 6.37
CA VAL A 10 -26.61 3.43 6.55
C VAL A 10 -26.74 3.14 8.03
N LYS A 11 -27.89 2.55 8.45
CA LYS A 11 -27.96 1.86 9.72
C LYS A 11 -26.78 0.91 9.70
N LEU A 12 -25.86 1.09 10.62
CA LEU A 12 -24.84 0.11 10.97
C LEU A 12 -25.63 -1.16 11.36
N SER A 13 -26.02 -1.93 10.35
CA SER A 13 -26.60 -3.24 10.58
C SER A 13 -25.54 -3.99 11.36
N GLY A 14 -25.89 -4.40 12.58
CA GLY A 14 -24.96 -5.00 13.53
C GLY A 14 -24.08 -6.01 12.81
N PHE A 15 -22.80 -5.70 12.73
CA PHE A 15 -21.79 -6.54 12.08
C PHE A 15 -21.79 -7.88 12.83
N ARG A 16 -22.38 -8.91 12.25
CA ARG A 16 -22.24 -10.27 12.71
C ARG A 16 -21.11 -10.89 11.88
N PRO A 17 -19.91 -11.05 12.47
CA PRO A 17 -18.81 -11.71 11.78
C PRO A 17 -19.23 -13.14 11.43
N ARG A 18 -18.95 -13.56 10.19
CA ARG A 18 -19.08 -14.94 9.77
C ARG A 18 -17.87 -15.74 10.29
N LYS A 19 -17.98 -17.07 10.28
CA LYS A 19 -16.86 -17.95 10.67
C LYS A 19 -15.60 -17.66 9.85
N GLU A 20 -15.77 -17.37 8.57
CA GLU A 20 -14.68 -17.02 7.65
C GLU A 20 -13.92 -15.75 8.09
N ASP A 21 -14.63 -14.72 8.54
CA ASP A 21 -14.03 -13.49 9.02
C ASP A 21 -13.21 -13.74 10.29
N VAL A 22 -13.71 -14.59 11.19
CA VAL A 22 -13.01 -14.95 12.43
C VAL A 22 -11.76 -15.78 12.15
N ILE A 23 -11.86 -16.78 11.26
CA ILE A 23 -10.71 -17.61 10.89
C ILE A 23 -9.64 -16.76 10.22
N LEU A 24 -10.02 -15.88 9.25
CA LEU A 24 -9.08 -14.98 8.61
C LEU A 24 -8.42 -14.03 9.62
N PHE A 25 -9.19 -13.47 10.56
CA PHE A 25 -8.65 -12.62 11.61
C PHE A 25 -7.59 -13.36 12.46
N LEU A 26 -7.87 -14.59 12.87
CA LEU A 26 -6.93 -15.41 13.65
C LEU A 26 -5.67 -15.74 12.85
N LEU A 27 -5.80 -16.04 11.55
CA LEU A 27 -4.65 -16.25 10.66
C LEU A 27 -3.79 -14.99 10.55
N LEU A 28 -4.40 -13.80 10.43
CA LEU A 28 -3.69 -12.52 10.31
C LEU A 28 -3.05 -12.06 11.64
N LEU A 29 -3.55 -12.51 12.77
CA LEU A 29 -2.90 -12.25 14.07
C LEU A 29 -1.51 -12.88 14.16
N ILE A 30 -1.28 -14.02 13.52
CA ILE A 30 0.02 -14.72 13.60
C ILE A 30 1.15 -13.86 13.01
N PRO A 31 1.12 -13.40 11.73
CA PRO A 31 2.16 -12.50 11.22
C PRO A 31 2.19 -11.14 11.94
N PHE A 32 1.03 -10.65 12.44
CA PHE A 32 0.99 -9.45 13.25
C PHE A 32 1.82 -9.58 14.53
N LEU A 33 1.72 -10.70 15.24
CA LEU A 33 2.48 -10.96 16.46
C LEU A 33 3.93 -11.37 16.19
N SER A 34 4.22 -11.93 15.00
CA SER A 34 5.51 -12.56 14.73
C SER A 34 6.59 -11.60 14.26
N PHE A 35 6.28 -10.65 13.40
CA PHE A 35 7.29 -9.92 12.65
C PHE A 35 7.13 -8.40 12.73
N TYR A 36 8.24 -7.69 12.57
CA TYR A 36 8.27 -6.26 12.26
C TYR A 36 9.49 -5.94 11.40
N TYR A 37 9.48 -4.77 10.80
CA TYR A 37 10.60 -4.24 10.04
C TYR A 37 11.31 -3.16 10.87
N SER A 38 12.61 -3.01 10.69
CA SER A 38 13.43 -2.05 11.45
C SER A 38 12.89 -0.61 11.45
N ASP A 39 12.22 -0.20 10.36
CA ASP A 39 11.53 1.09 10.27
C ASP A 39 10.46 1.29 11.35
N LEU A 40 9.85 0.21 11.87
CA LEU A 40 8.80 0.33 12.87
C LEU A 40 9.30 1.04 14.12
N ASN A 41 10.45 0.63 14.65
CA ASN A 41 11.05 1.25 15.83
C ASN A 41 11.36 2.74 15.60
N SER A 42 11.91 3.05 14.40
CA SER A 42 12.16 4.43 13.99
C SER A 42 10.85 5.23 13.90
N ASN A 43 9.81 4.68 13.29
CA ASN A 43 8.51 5.36 13.16
C ASN A 43 7.84 5.60 14.53
N ILE A 44 7.92 4.63 15.45
CA ILE A 44 7.42 4.80 16.84
C ILE A 44 8.18 5.93 17.52
N ARG A 45 9.52 5.92 17.48
CA ARG A 45 10.36 6.96 18.10
C ARG A 45 10.09 8.32 17.46
N GLN A 46 9.98 8.43 16.16
CA GLN A 46 9.60 9.66 15.44
C GLN A 46 8.26 10.20 15.92
N GLY A 47 7.25 9.35 16.13
CA GLY A 47 5.98 9.74 16.71
C GLY A 47 6.13 10.25 18.15
N MET A 48 6.92 9.58 18.98
CA MET A 48 7.19 10.02 20.36
C MET A 48 7.96 11.36 20.40
N ASN A 49 8.87 11.58 19.46
CA ASN A 49 9.64 12.82 19.35
C ASN A 49 8.78 14.05 19.00
N VAL A 50 7.56 13.88 18.48
CA VAL A 50 6.60 14.99 18.33
C VAL A 50 6.25 15.58 19.71
N TRP A 51 6.00 14.71 20.69
CA TRP A 51 5.70 15.12 22.06
C TRP A 51 6.93 15.63 22.81
N GLU A 52 8.08 15.01 22.59
CA GLU A 52 9.36 15.47 23.14
C GLU A 52 9.65 16.89 22.68
N ALA A 53 9.53 17.15 21.38
CA ALA A 53 9.71 18.47 20.79
C ALA A 53 8.73 19.53 21.38
N LEU A 54 7.47 19.12 21.60
CA LEU A 54 6.46 20.00 22.21
C LEU A 54 6.80 20.34 23.65
N ILE A 55 7.18 19.37 24.50
CA ILE A 55 7.51 19.59 25.91
C ILE A 55 8.78 20.45 26.09
N GLN A 56 9.75 20.26 25.19
CA GLN A 56 10.99 21.04 25.18
C GLN A 56 10.82 22.44 24.58
N GLY A 57 9.64 22.80 24.04
CA GLY A 57 9.45 24.07 23.33
C GLY A 57 10.18 24.13 21.97
N ARG A 58 10.63 22.99 21.44
CA ARG A 58 11.43 22.84 20.22
C ARG A 58 10.61 22.25 19.06
N PHE A 59 9.29 22.45 19.04
CA PHE A 59 8.42 21.80 18.05
C PHE A 59 8.85 22.04 16.61
N PHE A 60 9.27 23.25 16.28
CA PHE A 60 9.73 23.58 14.93
C PHE A 60 11.17 23.08 14.61
N GLU A 61 11.89 22.57 15.62
CA GLU A 61 13.18 21.88 15.48
C GLU A 61 13.02 20.33 15.47
N TYR A 62 11.81 19.84 15.28
CA TYR A 62 11.49 18.40 15.31
C TYR A 62 12.42 17.52 14.47
N TYR A 63 12.82 17.98 13.27
CA TYR A 63 13.70 17.20 12.42
C TYR A 63 15.13 17.09 12.96
N GLY A 64 15.65 18.16 13.54
CA GLY A 64 16.93 18.17 14.27
C GLY A 64 16.90 17.24 15.48
N LEU A 65 15.81 17.28 16.26
CA LEU A 65 15.62 16.38 17.39
C LEU A 65 15.65 14.90 16.96
N ASN A 66 15.11 14.56 15.79
CA ASN A 66 15.20 13.20 15.24
C ASN A 66 16.64 12.84 14.83
N VAL A 67 17.45 13.79 14.38
CA VAL A 67 18.88 13.55 14.12
C VAL A 67 19.60 13.28 15.47
N GLU A 68 19.34 14.09 16.50
CA GLU A 68 19.89 13.88 17.85
C GLU A 68 19.52 12.49 18.41
N SER A 69 18.26 12.07 18.25
CA SER A 69 17.78 10.74 18.70
C SER A 69 18.43 9.58 17.93
N ARG A 70 18.67 9.73 16.62
CA ARG A 70 19.41 8.74 15.85
C ARG A 70 20.87 8.65 16.32
N ASP A 71 21.52 9.78 16.50
CA ASP A 71 22.93 9.85 16.91
C ASP A 71 23.12 9.32 18.33
N ALA A 72 22.08 9.40 19.17
CA ALA A 72 22.02 8.75 20.47
C ALA A 72 21.66 7.24 20.42
N GLY A 73 21.51 6.66 19.24
CA GLY A 73 21.19 5.24 19.07
C GLY A 73 19.74 4.84 19.36
N GLN A 74 18.83 5.80 19.53
CA GLN A 74 17.43 5.52 19.84
C GLN A 74 16.58 5.13 18.62
N MET A 75 17.08 5.36 17.42
CA MET A 75 16.46 4.99 16.15
C MET A 75 17.53 4.80 15.06
N ILE A 76 17.16 4.08 13.99
CA ILE A 76 18.05 3.87 12.85
C ILE A 76 17.87 4.96 11.80
N HIS A 77 16.64 5.36 11.51
CA HIS A 77 16.29 6.28 10.44
C HIS A 77 15.70 7.59 10.98
N VAL A 78 16.22 8.73 10.49
CA VAL A 78 15.63 10.04 10.77
C VAL A 78 14.25 10.18 10.13
N ALA A 79 13.44 11.13 10.65
CA ALA A 79 12.11 11.39 10.12
C ALA A 79 12.19 11.87 8.66
N ASN A 80 11.75 11.02 7.76
CA ASN A 80 11.76 11.27 6.32
C ASN A 80 10.41 11.76 5.78
N TYR A 81 9.34 11.55 6.53
CA TYR A 81 7.97 11.89 6.14
C TYR A 81 7.63 13.34 6.47
N ASP A 82 6.57 13.83 5.82
CA ASP A 82 6.06 15.17 6.10
C ASP A 82 5.44 15.24 7.50
N MET A 83 5.41 16.45 8.06
CA MET A 83 5.05 16.66 9.47
C MET A 83 3.65 16.14 9.83
N LEU A 84 2.68 16.20 8.89
CA LEU A 84 1.32 15.71 9.16
C LEU A 84 1.27 14.22 9.45
N LEU A 85 2.08 13.41 8.76
CA LEU A 85 2.20 11.98 9.06
C LEU A 85 2.85 11.76 10.44
N ASN A 86 3.92 12.49 10.73
CA ASN A 86 4.60 12.38 12.02
C ASN A 86 3.68 12.79 13.19
N ILE A 87 2.83 13.81 13.01
CA ILE A 87 1.80 14.18 14.00
C ILE A 87 0.78 13.04 14.16
N ALA A 88 0.30 12.43 13.08
CA ALA A 88 -0.63 11.30 13.17
C ALA A 88 -0.02 10.12 13.94
N TYR A 89 1.24 9.79 13.67
CA TYR A 89 1.98 8.82 14.49
C TYR A 89 2.15 9.29 15.92
N GLY A 90 2.47 10.56 16.16
CA GLY A 90 2.60 11.15 17.48
C GLY A 90 1.33 10.97 18.32
N ILE A 91 0.17 11.27 17.75
CA ILE A 91 -1.11 11.06 18.42
C ILE A 91 -1.28 9.58 18.83
N TRP A 92 -0.95 8.64 17.95
CA TRP A 92 -1.02 7.22 18.28
C TRP A 92 -0.01 6.79 19.34
N GLN A 93 1.21 7.33 19.30
CA GLN A 93 2.30 6.96 20.20
C GLN A 93 2.27 7.72 21.54
N LEU A 94 1.33 8.62 21.78
CA LEU A 94 1.22 9.37 23.03
C LEU A 94 1.24 8.48 24.28
N PRO A 95 0.51 7.35 24.37
CA PRO A 95 0.58 6.48 25.53
C PRO A 95 1.98 5.92 25.79
N LEU A 96 2.70 5.52 24.74
CA LEU A 96 4.07 5.02 24.88
C LEU A 96 5.02 6.13 25.38
N PHE A 97 4.87 7.33 24.83
CA PHE A 97 5.63 8.49 25.29
C PHE A 97 5.43 8.77 26.78
N ILE A 98 4.18 8.77 27.25
CA ILE A 98 3.86 8.99 28.68
C ILE A 98 4.48 7.89 29.54
N ILE A 99 4.34 6.62 29.16
CA ILE A 99 4.91 5.49 29.92
C ILE A 99 6.44 5.62 29.99
N GLU A 100 7.10 5.92 28.88
CA GLU A 100 8.55 6.10 28.85
C GLU A 100 9.02 7.22 29.80
N LYS A 101 8.30 8.34 29.83
CA LYS A 101 8.60 9.46 30.75
C LYS A 101 8.42 9.09 32.21
N ILE A 102 7.47 8.24 32.54
CA ILE A 102 7.24 7.78 33.92
C ILE A 102 8.28 6.72 34.35
N THR A 103 8.61 5.80 33.43
CA THR A 103 9.50 4.66 33.76
C THR A 103 11.00 5.00 33.67
N GLY A 104 11.34 5.99 32.83
CA GLY A 104 12.73 6.43 32.59
C GLY A 104 13.59 5.48 31.77
N GLY A 105 12.99 4.39 31.23
CA GLY A 105 13.67 3.40 30.40
C GLY A 105 13.28 3.49 28.93
N ASN A 106 14.01 2.82 28.04
CA ASN A 106 13.64 2.74 26.63
C ASN A 106 12.45 1.80 26.46
N ILE A 107 11.26 2.36 26.23
CA ILE A 107 10.01 1.57 26.12
C ILE A 107 10.04 0.59 24.94
N LEU A 108 10.83 0.85 23.89
CA LEU A 108 10.92 0.02 22.71
C LEU A 108 11.65 -1.33 22.95
N ASP A 109 12.31 -1.49 24.08
CA ASP A 109 12.88 -2.78 24.49
C ASP A 109 11.78 -3.79 24.90
N HIS A 110 10.55 -3.31 25.12
CA HIS A 110 9.43 -4.14 25.50
C HIS A 110 8.56 -4.58 24.31
N PHE A 111 8.33 -5.88 24.20
CA PHE A 111 7.45 -6.49 23.18
C PHE A 111 6.08 -5.79 23.06
N ALA A 112 5.43 -5.53 24.21
CA ALA A 112 4.11 -4.92 24.24
C ALA A 112 4.07 -3.51 23.65
N ALA A 113 5.14 -2.72 23.82
CA ALA A 113 5.24 -1.39 23.25
C ALA A 113 5.40 -1.43 21.71
N ARG A 114 6.24 -2.30 21.20
CA ARG A 114 6.37 -2.53 19.75
C ARG A 114 5.06 -3.01 19.14
N LEU A 115 4.38 -3.96 19.81
CA LEU A 115 3.07 -4.47 19.37
C LEU A 115 2.00 -3.37 19.36
N TYR A 116 1.96 -2.51 20.39
CA TYR A 116 1.08 -1.35 20.42
C TYR A 116 1.41 -0.39 19.26
N GLY A 117 2.67 -0.04 19.08
CA GLY A 117 3.11 0.82 17.97
C GLY A 117 2.74 0.26 16.59
N LYS A 118 2.83 -1.06 16.42
CA LYS A 118 2.45 -1.77 15.20
C LYS A 118 0.93 -1.81 14.98
N SER A 119 0.12 -1.75 16.03
CA SER A 119 -1.34 -1.93 15.95
C SER A 119 -2.04 -0.90 15.06
N ILE A 120 -1.48 0.29 14.86
CA ILE A 120 -2.02 1.29 13.91
C ILE A 120 -2.10 0.74 12.49
N HIS A 121 -1.12 -0.08 12.05
CA HIS A 121 -1.09 -0.67 10.72
C HIS A 121 -2.15 -1.77 10.56
N PHE A 122 -2.35 -2.57 11.63
CA PHE A 122 -3.40 -3.58 11.66
C PHE A 122 -4.80 -2.94 11.59
N ILE A 123 -5.03 -1.88 12.37
CA ILE A 123 -6.27 -1.13 12.33
C ILE A 123 -6.47 -0.47 10.96
N ALA A 124 -5.41 0.15 10.40
CA ALA A 124 -5.46 0.76 9.09
C ALA A 124 -5.81 -0.25 7.99
N MET A 125 -5.29 -1.48 8.07
CA MET A 125 -5.61 -2.57 7.13
C MET A 125 -7.11 -2.91 7.14
N TYR A 126 -7.72 -3.05 8.32
CA TYR A 126 -9.16 -3.32 8.46
C TYR A 126 -10.01 -2.11 8.06
N THR A 127 -9.55 -0.89 8.36
CA THR A 127 -10.20 0.35 7.93
C THR A 127 -10.20 0.47 6.41
N ALA A 128 -9.07 0.18 5.75
CA ALA A 128 -8.98 0.15 4.30
C ALA A 128 -9.95 -0.86 3.68
N ALA A 129 -10.05 -2.06 4.26
CA ALA A 129 -10.99 -3.09 3.83
C ALA A 129 -12.46 -2.65 3.95
N GLU A 130 -12.79 -1.90 5.02
CA GLU A 130 -14.15 -1.36 5.21
C GLU A 130 -14.46 -0.22 4.23
N ILE A 131 -13.50 0.68 3.99
CA ILE A 131 -13.68 1.74 2.97
C ILE A 131 -13.82 1.11 1.59
N LEU A 132 -13.03 0.09 1.28
CA LEU A 132 -13.09 -0.63 0.02
C LEU A 132 -14.45 -1.34 -0.17
N TYR A 133 -15.01 -1.93 0.90
CA TYR A 133 -16.37 -2.48 0.90
C TYR A 133 -17.42 -1.41 0.53
N ARG A 134 -17.30 -0.18 1.08
CA ARG A 134 -18.19 0.94 0.75
C ARG A 134 -18.01 1.41 -0.70
N ILE A 135 -16.78 1.44 -1.21
CA ILE A 135 -16.49 1.74 -2.61
C ILE A 135 -17.18 0.73 -3.52
N GLY A 136 -17.03 -0.56 -3.25
CA GLY A 136 -17.68 -1.61 -4.04
C GLY A 136 -19.20 -1.50 -4.05
N ARG A 137 -19.82 -1.10 -2.93
CA ARG A 137 -21.29 -0.81 -2.90
C ARG A 137 -21.68 0.38 -3.78
N VAL A 138 -20.91 1.47 -3.74
CA VAL A 138 -21.13 2.64 -4.61
C VAL A 138 -20.96 2.25 -6.08
N ALA A 139 -19.99 1.38 -6.39
CA ALA A 139 -19.74 0.84 -7.71
C ALA A 139 -20.75 -0.25 -8.15
N GLY A 140 -21.79 -0.53 -7.35
CA GLY A 140 -22.87 -1.45 -7.71
C GLY A 140 -22.55 -2.93 -7.50
N LEU A 141 -21.50 -3.30 -6.76
CA LEU A 141 -21.25 -4.69 -6.42
C LEU A 141 -22.33 -5.23 -5.47
N LYS A 142 -22.80 -6.45 -5.73
CA LYS A 142 -23.71 -7.20 -4.84
C LYS A 142 -23.02 -7.51 -3.50
N ASP A 143 -23.80 -7.67 -2.43
CA ASP A 143 -23.26 -7.88 -1.07
C ASP A 143 -22.26 -9.05 -0.99
N GLU A 144 -22.52 -10.17 -1.67
CA GLU A 144 -21.60 -11.31 -1.66
C GLU A 144 -20.26 -10.97 -2.36
N ARG A 145 -20.28 -10.26 -3.49
CA ARG A 145 -19.08 -9.78 -4.18
C ARG A 145 -18.31 -8.77 -3.34
N ASN A 146 -19.00 -7.90 -2.61
CA ASN A 146 -18.37 -6.98 -1.67
C ASN A 146 -17.68 -7.70 -0.50
N ARG A 147 -18.25 -8.78 -0.02
CA ARG A 147 -17.60 -9.62 1.00
C ARG A 147 -16.36 -10.32 0.44
N GLN A 148 -16.47 -10.88 -0.78
CA GLN A 148 -15.30 -11.44 -1.47
C GLN A 148 -14.21 -10.37 -1.66
N LEU A 149 -14.56 -9.14 -2.03
CA LEU A 149 -13.64 -8.02 -2.15
C LEU A 149 -12.88 -7.75 -0.84
N LYS A 150 -13.63 -7.66 0.28
CA LYS A 150 -13.03 -7.46 1.61
C LYS A 150 -12.11 -8.62 2.00
N PHE A 151 -12.57 -9.86 1.82
CA PHE A 151 -11.78 -11.06 2.08
C PHE A 151 -10.50 -11.09 1.24
N MET A 152 -10.60 -10.84 -0.07
CA MET A 152 -9.47 -10.85 -0.98
C MET A 152 -8.47 -9.74 -0.67
N PHE A 153 -8.92 -8.56 -0.28
CA PHE A 153 -8.04 -7.48 0.13
C PHE A 153 -7.27 -7.84 1.40
N LEU A 154 -7.95 -8.31 2.44
CA LEU A 154 -7.32 -8.71 3.71
C LEU A 154 -6.36 -9.89 3.54
N SER A 155 -6.67 -10.83 2.65
CA SER A 155 -5.84 -12.01 2.36
C SER A 155 -4.86 -11.79 1.19
N SER A 156 -4.72 -10.56 0.67
CA SER A 156 -3.72 -10.26 -0.35
C SER A 156 -2.32 -10.31 0.24
N ILE A 157 -1.40 -10.98 -0.46
CA ILE A 157 0.00 -11.05 -0.05
C ILE A 157 0.63 -9.66 0.05
N PHE A 158 0.22 -8.71 -0.81
CA PHE A 158 0.68 -7.32 -0.74
C PHE A 158 0.16 -6.60 0.51
N THR A 159 -1.11 -6.83 0.88
CA THR A 159 -1.70 -6.23 2.08
C THR A 159 -1.06 -6.80 3.36
N ILE A 160 -0.87 -8.12 3.42
CA ILE A 160 -0.19 -8.80 4.54
C ILE A 160 1.24 -8.28 4.66
N CYS A 161 1.96 -8.18 3.54
CA CYS A 161 3.31 -7.67 3.50
C CYS A 161 3.42 -6.27 4.12
N VAL A 162 2.65 -5.31 3.61
CA VAL A 162 2.75 -3.91 4.05
C VAL A 162 2.31 -3.70 5.48
N ALA A 163 1.21 -4.35 5.90
CA ALA A 163 0.60 -4.08 7.20
C ALA A 163 1.18 -4.94 8.33
N LEU A 164 1.49 -6.19 8.04
CA LEU A 164 1.78 -7.20 9.08
C LEU A 164 3.25 -7.62 9.11
N ASN A 165 3.92 -7.69 7.97
CA ASN A 165 5.35 -7.99 7.91
C ASN A 165 6.18 -6.72 8.04
N ALA A 166 6.02 -5.79 7.10
CA ALA A 166 6.84 -4.58 7.03
C ALA A 166 6.35 -3.44 7.93
N SER A 167 5.08 -3.45 8.36
CA SER A 167 4.48 -2.40 9.21
C SER A 167 4.71 -0.99 8.65
N GLN A 168 4.49 -0.83 7.34
CA GLN A 168 4.77 0.41 6.62
C GLN A 168 3.62 1.40 6.64
N VAL A 169 3.95 2.67 6.61
CA VAL A 169 3.00 3.80 6.56
C VAL A 169 2.07 3.75 5.35
N ASP A 170 2.46 3.02 4.32
CA ASP A 170 1.75 2.90 3.05
C ASP A 170 0.30 2.42 3.24
N ILE A 171 0.04 1.54 4.21
CA ILE A 171 -1.34 1.09 4.51
C ILE A 171 -2.20 2.22 5.10
N ILE A 172 -1.60 3.16 5.83
CA ILE A 172 -2.30 4.33 6.36
C ILE A 172 -2.59 5.31 5.23
N GLY A 173 -1.59 5.58 4.37
CA GLY A 173 -1.75 6.40 3.16
C GLY A 173 -2.84 5.85 2.23
N LEU A 174 -2.92 4.52 2.08
CA LEU A 174 -3.96 3.86 1.28
C LEU A 174 -5.37 4.17 1.78
N ASN A 175 -5.60 4.29 3.10
CA ASN A 175 -6.92 4.68 3.61
C ASN A 175 -7.37 6.04 3.07
N LEU A 176 -6.49 7.02 3.02
CA LEU A 176 -6.79 8.35 2.50
C LEU A 176 -7.03 8.32 0.98
N ILE A 177 -6.27 7.50 0.25
CA ILE A 177 -6.49 7.27 -1.19
C ILE A 177 -7.88 6.64 -1.42
N LEU A 178 -8.25 5.63 -0.64
CA LEU A 178 -9.56 4.99 -0.75
C LEU A 178 -10.70 5.93 -0.35
N LEU A 179 -10.51 6.78 0.67
CA LEU A 179 -11.48 7.83 1.01
C LEU A 179 -11.65 8.84 -0.13
N ALA A 180 -10.56 9.32 -0.71
CA ALA A 180 -10.61 10.20 -1.87
C ALA A 180 -11.33 9.53 -3.06
N THR A 181 -11.03 8.23 -3.31
CA THR A 181 -11.73 7.44 -4.34
C THR A 181 -13.23 7.34 -4.03
N LEU A 182 -13.62 7.08 -2.79
CA LEU A 182 -15.04 7.03 -2.38
C LEU A 182 -15.75 8.36 -2.61
N PHE A 183 -15.11 9.48 -2.27
CA PHE A 183 -15.73 10.79 -2.39
C PHE A 183 -15.82 11.27 -3.84
N ILE A 184 -14.84 10.98 -4.71
CA ILE A 184 -14.95 11.33 -6.12
C ILE A 184 -16.01 10.50 -6.85
N LEU A 185 -16.23 9.24 -6.44
CA LEU A 185 -17.34 8.41 -6.94
C LEU A 185 -18.70 8.93 -6.52
N LYS A 186 -18.79 9.56 -5.34
CA LYS A 186 -20.00 10.20 -4.85
C LYS A 186 -20.19 11.63 -5.34
N GLU A 187 -19.26 12.16 -6.13
CA GLU A 187 -19.22 13.55 -6.58
C GLU A 187 -19.16 14.57 -5.42
N GLU A 188 -18.63 14.14 -4.25
CA GLU A 188 -18.45 14.97 -3.06
C GLU A 188 -17.09 15.70 -3.14
N TRP A 189 -16.97 16.65 -4.08
CA TRP A 189 -15.71 17.31 -4.44
C TRP A 189 -14.94 17.93 -3.25
N GLY A 190 -15.64 18.58 -2.32
CA GLY A 190 -14.99 19.18 -1.15
C GLY A 190 -14.28 18.12 -0.29
N LYS A 191 -14.94 17.00 -0.02
CA LYS A 191 -14.35 15.89 0.76
C LYS A 191 -13.25 15.17 -0.03
N PHE A 192 -13.44 15.04 -1.36
CA PHE A 192 -12.41 14.52 -2.24
C PHE A 192 -11.13 15.33 -2.14
N ILE A 193 -11.20 16.66 -2.32
CA ILE A 193 -10.02 17.54 -2.29
C ILE A 193 -9.31 17.42 -0.94
N VAL A 194 -10.03 17.47 0.17
CA VAL A 194 -9.42 17.34 1.50
C VAL A 194 -8.72 15.98 1.65
N SER A 195 -9.41 14.88 1.29
CA SER A 195 -8.82 13.54 1.38
C SER A 195 -7.63 13.35 0.43
N PHE A 196 -7.68 13.92 -0.77
CA PHE A 196 -6.60 13.90 -1.74
C PHE A 196 -5.37 14.67 -1.24
N ILE A 197 -5.57 15.89 -0.73
CA ILE A 197 -4.49 16.70 -0.16
C ILE A 197 -3.81 15.94 0.97
N LEU A 198 -4.58 15.38 1.91
CA LEU A 198 -4.04 14.60 3.02
C LEU A 198 -3.35 13.32 2.53
N ALA A 199 -3.92 12.62 1.54
CA ALA A 199 -3.30 11.42 0.97
C ALA A 199 -1.90 11.71 0.41
N VAL A 200 -1.74 12.83 -0.30
CA VAL A 200 -0.43 13.24 -0.84
C VAL A 200 0.57 13.59 0.27
N GLN A 201 0.13 14.19 1.40
CA GLN A 201 1.00 14.45 2.55
C GLN A 201 1.49 13.15 3.21
N PHE A 202 0.68 12.10 3.17
CA PHE A 202 1.07 10.80 3.73
C PHE A 202 1.92 9.99 2.74
N LYS A 203 1.58 10.07 1.44
CA LYS A 203 2.34 9.38 0.38
C LYS A 203 2.17 10.06 -0.97
N GLU A 204 3.24 10.51 -1.54
CA GLU A 204 3.27 11.27 -2.80
C GLU A 204 2.64 10.49 -3.97
N PHE A 205 2.61 9.15 -3.93
CA PHE A 205 1.96 8.31 -4.95
C PHE A 205 0.46 8.62 -5.13
N ALA A 206 -0.21 9.14 -4.11
CA ALA A 206 -1.59 9.59 -4.23
C ALA A 206 -1.75 10.63 -5.35
N TRP A 207 -0.75 11.50 -5.54
CA TRP A 207 -0.75 12.48 -6.62
C TRP A 207 -0.76 11.79 -8.00
N LEU A 208 0.09 10.80 -8.21
CA LEU A 208 0.16 10.03 -9.46
C LEU A 208 -1.12 9.24 -9.72
N ILE A 209 -1.72 8.66 -8.68
CA ILE A 209 -2.97 7.89 -8.77
C ILE A 209 -4.14 8.78 -9.20
N PHE A 210 -4.23 10.00 -8.69
CA PHE A 210 -5.35 10.90 -8.96
C PHE A 210 -5.12 11.86 -10.13
N LEU A 211 -3.90 12.03 -10.61
CA LEU A 211 -3.58 12.90 -11.75
C LEU A 211 -4.48 12.63 -12.96
N PRO A 212 -4.58 11.40 -13.53
CA PRO A 212 -5.44 11.15 -14.67
C PRO A 212 -6.93 11.23 -14.30
N VAL A 213 -7.32 10.87 -13.07
CA VAL A 213 -8.71 10.93 -12.64
C VAL A 213 -9.21 12.37 -12.58
N ILE A 214 -8.42 13.29 -12.01
CA ILE A 214 -8.76 14.71 -11.94
C ILE A 214 -8.90 15.28 -13.34
N LEU A 215 -7.95 14.99 -14.25
CA LEU A 215 -7.96 15.48 -15.63
C LEU A 215 -9.07 14.88 -16.50
N ALA A 216 -9.54 13.68 -16.16
CA ALA A 216 -10.72 13.08 -16.80
C ALA A 216 -12.01 13.74 -16.34
N LYS A 217 -12.16 14.00 -15.04
CA LYS A 217 -13.38 14.53 -14.42
C LYS A 217 -13.52 16.05 -14.53
N GLU A 218 -12.43 16.81 -14.49
CA GLU A 218 -12.44 18.28 -14.59
C GLU A 218 -11.64 18.71 -15.83
N LYS A 219 -12.38 19.15 -16.85
CA LYS A 219 -11.79 19.59 -18.13
C LYS A 219 -11.28 21.03 -18.12
N ASN A 220 -11.65 21.81 -17.12
CA ASN A 220 -11.09 23.14 -16.94
C ASN A 220 -9.67 23.03 -16.38
N LEU A 221 -8.67 23.36 -17.20
CA LEU A 221 -7.25 23.25 -16.85
C LEU A 221 -6.85 24.10 -15.62
N ILE A 222 -7.51 25.24 -15.41
CA ILE A 222 -7.23 26.11 -14.24
C ILE A 222 -7.70 25.41 -12.97
N LYS A 223 -8.93 24.86 -12.99
CA LYS A 223 -9.47 24.15 -11.84
C LYS A 223 -8.71 22.86 -11.55
N SER A 224 -8.47 22.03 -12.55
CA SER A 224 -7.71 20.79 -12.37
C SER A 224 -6.27 21.07 -11.94
N GLY A 225 -5.63 22.12 -12.50
CA GLY A 225 -4.31 22.57 -12.07
C GLY A 225 -4.30 23.03 -10.61
N ALA A 226 -5.29 23.83 -10.19
CA ALA A 226 -5.42 24.25 -8.80
C ALA A 226 -5.58 23.06 -7.84
N MET A 227 -6.40 22.05 -8.20
CA MET A 227 -6.55 20.83 -7.41
C MET A 227 -5.22 20.06 -7.31
N LEU A 228 -4.50 19.90 -8.43
CA LEU A 228 -3.22 19.17 -8.48
C LEU A 228 -2.10 19.88 -7.73
N VAL A 229 -2.11 21.20 -7.67
CA VAL A 229 -1.10 22.01 -6.96
C VAL A 229 -1.41 22.12 -5.46
N SER A 230 -2.68 22.03 -5.05
CA SER A 230 -3.11 22.23 -3.66
C SER A 230 -2.36 21.41 -2.60
N PRO A 231 -1.97 20.12 -2.82
CA PRO A 231 -1.20 19.37 -1.84
C PRO A 231 0.21 19.97 -1.61
N PHE A 232 0.83 20.49 -2.67
CA PHE A 232 2.16 21.09 -2.58
C PHE A 232 2.12 22.44 -1.87
N VAL A 233 1.04 23.20 -2.06
CA VAL A 233 0.81 24.46 -1.32
C VAL A 233 0.67 24.15 0.18
N LEU A 234 -0.13 23.15 0.56
CA LEU A 234 -0.24 22.74 1.96
C LEU A 234 1.11 22.27 2.52
N ASN A 235 1.85 21.43 1.77
CA ASN A 235 3.18 20.99 2.19
C ASN A 235 4.12 22.16 2.40
N PHE A 236 4.12 23.15 1.50
CA PHE A 236 4.93 24.35 1.65
C PHE A 236 4.57 25.12 2.93
N ILE A 237 3.27 25.38 3.16
CA ILE A 237 2.79 26.11 4.34
C ILE A 237 3.17 25.39 5.62
N VAL A 238 2.94 24.07 5.70
CA VAL A 238 3.25 23.25 6.89
C VAL A 238 4.76 23.15 7.12
N SER A 239 5.56 23.02 6.05
CA SER A 239 7.01 22.84 6.19
C SER A 239 7.79 24.15 6.44
N LEU A 240 7.19 25.30 6.12
CA LEU A 240 7.88 26.60 6.21
C LEU A 240 8.37 26.94 7.63
N PRO A 241 7.58 26.81 8.71
CA PRO A 241 8.07 27.10 10.07
C PRO A 241 9.28 26.24 10.46
N PHE A 242 9.28 24.95 10.08
CA PHE A 242 10.40 24.04 10.35
C PHE A 242 11.66 24.41 9.57
N LYS A 243 11.50 24.82 8.30
CA LYS A 243 12.63 25.30 7.48
C LYS A 243 13.25 26.57 8.01
N LEU A 244 12.44 27.45 8.61
CA LEU A 244 12.91 28.71 9.20
C LEU A 244 13.58 28.50 10.55
N ALA A 245 13.05 27.61 11.38
CA ALA A 245 13.58 27.34 12.73
C ALA A 245 14.81 26.41 12.69
N ASP A 246 14.78 25.37 11.85
CA ASP A 246 15.84 24.36 11.80
C ASP A 246 16.14 23.93 10.34
N PRO A 247 16.82 24.76 9.55
CA PRO A 247 17.16 24.45 8.17
C PRO A 247 18.09 23.23 8.04
N VAL A 248 18.94 22.96 9.05
CA VAL A 248 19.88 21.83 9.06
C VAL A 248 19.14 20.52 9.30
N GLY A 249 18.28 20.47 10.31
CA GLY A 249 17.45 19.28 10.57
C GLY A 249 16.53 18.96 9.39
N VAL A 250 15.90 19.96 8.77
CA VAL A 250 15.11 19.74 7.55
C VAL A 250 15.99 19.27 6.39
N ALA A 251 17.22 19.76 6.28
CA ALA A 251 18.16 19.30 5.23
C ALA A 251 18.58 17.84 5.41
N SER A 252 18.51 17.26 6.61
CA SER A 252 18.78 15.85 6.88
C SER A 252 17.83 14.90 6.11
N ARG A 253 16.65 15.39 5.65
CA ARG A 253 15.71 14.68 4.78
C ARG A 253 16.17 14.59 3.30
N ARG A 254 17.15 15.39 2.87
CA ARG A 254 17.58 15.49 1.46
C ARG A 254 18.01 14.15 0.84
N PRO A 255 18.76 13.26 1.54
CA PRO A 255 19.15 11.99 0.95
C PRO A 255 17.98 11.21 0.38
N ARG A 256 16.82 11.24 1.04
CA ARG A 256 15.60 10.59 0.55
C ARG A 256 15.10 11.15 -0.77
N THR A 257 15.06 12.47 -0.93
CA THR A 257 14.58 13.10 -2.19
C THR A 257 15.42 12.66 -3.39
N TRP A 258 16.75 12.61 -3.25
CA TRP A 258 17.65 12.15 -4.29
C TRP A 258 17.49 10.66 -4.60
N ILE A 259 17.35 9.82 -3.56
CA ILE A 259 17.08 8.39 -3.71
C ILE A 259 15.75 8.17 -4.42
N GLN A 260 14.71 8.92 -4.07
CA GLN A 260 13.41 8.84 -4.72
C GLN A 260 13.46 9.24 -6.18
N MET A 261 14.20 10.31 -6.52
CA MET A 261 14.39 10.72 -7.91
C MET A 261 15.16 9.66 -8.70
N ASP A 262 16.19 9.05 -8.15
CA ASP A 262 16.89 7.93 -8.78
C ASP A 262 15.95 6.74 -9.02
N PHE A 263 15.10 6.39 -8.05
CA PHE A 263 14.12 5.33 -8.21
C PHE A 263 13.13 5.62 -9.34
N LEU A 264 12.60 6.85 -9.43
CA LEU A 264 11.63 7.25 -10.43
C LEU A 264 12.24 7.36 -11.84
N THR A 265 13.53 7.66 -11.95
CA THR A 265 14.19 7.91 -13.23
C THR A 265 15.10 6.78 -13.71
N ARG A 266 15.13 5.64 -13.01
CA ARG A 266 16.10 4.58 -13.29
C ARG A 266 15.88 3.86 -14.62
N SER A 267 14.62 3.59 -14.98
CA SER A 267 14.32 2.99 -16.28
C SER A 267 14.25 4.08 -17.35
N ARG A 268 15.24 4.13 -18.26
CA ARG A 268 15.41 5.20 -19.22
C ARG A 268 15.52 4.66 -20.65
N ILE A 269 15.09 5.46 -21.61
CA ILE A 269 15.39 5.27 -23.04
C ILE A 269 16.39 6.34 -23.45
N THR A 270 17.46 5.93 -24.11
CA THR A 270 18.42 6.84 -24.73
C THR A 270 17.92 7.23 -26.11
N LEU A 271 17.71 8.53 -26.33
CA LEU A 271 17.31 9.11 -27.59
C LEU A 271 18.50 9.92 -28.17
N GLY A 272 18.92 9.59 -29.39
CA GLY A 272 20.01 10.30 -30.07
C GLY A 272 21.34 10.25 -29.29
N GLU A 273 22.10 11.33 -29.33
CA GLU A 273 23.44 11.45 -28.76
C GLU A 273 23.44 11.65 -27.22
N GLY A 274 22.82 10.71 -26.47
CA GLY A 274 22.92 10.67 -25.03
C GLY A 274 21.78 11.38 -24.28
N PHE A 275 20.68 11.76 -24.95
CA PHE A 275 19.49 12.28 -24.28
C PHE A 275 18.69 11.14 -23.66
N GLU A 276 18.63 11.07 -22.33
CA GLU A 276 17.92 10.02 -21.60
C GLU A 276 16.55 10.52 -21.13
N VAL A 277 15.50 9.77 -21.47
CA VAL A 277 14.13 10.03 -21.00
C VAL A 277 13.65 8.91 -20.09
N PRO A 278 13.23 9.21 -18.84
CA PRO A 278 12.65 8.22 -17.96
C PRO A 278 11.35 7.65 -18.54
N LEU A 279 11.25 6.31 -18.59
CA LEU A 279 10.08 5.61 -19.12
C LEU A 279 8.81 5.94 -18.34
N LEU A 280 8.92 6.16 -17.04
CA LEU A 280 7.79 6.57 -16.20
C LEU A 280 7.15 7.85 -16.71
N PHE A 281 7.95 8.86 -17.10
CA PHE A 281 7.40 10.14 -17.56
C PHE A 281 6.72 10.01 -18.91
N ILE A 282 7.24 9.15 -19.80
CA ILE A 282 6.57 8.84 -21.08
C ILE A 282 5.23 8.16 -20.80
N ALA A 283 5.22 7.13 -19.93
CA ALA A 283 4.00 6.40 -19.59
C ALA A 283 2.95 7.31 -18.93
N LEU A 284 3.35 8.11 -17.95
CA LEU A 284 2.44 9.06 -17.29
C LEU A 284 1.95 10.14 -18.25
N GLY A 285 2.82 10.67 -19.11
CA GLY A 285 2.42 11.61 -20.16
C GLY A 285 1.36 11.03 -21.10
N ALA A 286 1.54 9.79 -21.53
CA ALA A 286 0.56 9.09 -22.37
C ALA A 286 -0.77 8.84 -21.63
N ILE A 287 -0.72 8.46 -20.35
CA ILE A 287 -1.92 8.26 -19.51
C ILE A 287 -2.67 9.57 -19.34
N VAL A 288 -1.97 10.67 -19.03
CA VAL A 288 -2.54 12.01 -18.87
C VAL A 288 -3.18 12.50 -20.17
N PHE A 289 -2.47 12.37 -21.28
CA PHE A 289 -3.01 12.73 -22.60
C PHE A 289 -4.28 11.95 -22.91
N TRP A 290 -4.26 10.64 -22.71
CA TRP A 290 -5.42 9.79 -22.93
C TRP A 290 -6.59 10.16 -22.00
N ALA A 291 -6.35 10.35 -20.70
CA ALA A 291 -7.37 10.73 -19.72
C ALA A 291 -8.02 12.08 -20.07
N TYR A 292 -7.23 13.07 -20.48
CA TYR A 292 -7.74 14.40 -20.79
C TYR A 292 -8.51 14.44 -22.10
N PHE A 293 -8.00 13.84 -23.18
CA PHE A 293 -8.56 13.99 -24.52
C PHE A 293 -9.56 12.90 -24.93
N ARG A 294 -9.45 11.70 -24.37
CA ARG A 294 -10.27 10.54 -24.78
C ARG A 294 -11.37 10.20 -23.79
N MET A 295 -11.19 10.49 -22.51
CA MET A 295 -12.20 10.22 -21.52
C MET A 295 -13.28 11.32 -21.52
N LYS A 296 -14.54 10.94 -21.29
CA LYS A 296 -15.67 11.87 -21.22
C LYS A 296 -15.85 12.36 -19.79
N GLU A 297 -16.51 13.51 -19.59
CA GLU A 297 -16.78 14.06 -18.24
C GLU A 297 -17.60 13.11 -17.34
N LYS A 298 -18.46 12.29 -17.94
CA LYS A 298 -19.25 11.28 -17.21
C LYS A 298 -18.62 9.91 -17.33
N GLU A 299 -17.48 9.75 -16.68
CA GLU A 299 -16.81 8.47 -16.63
C GLU A 299 -17.50 7.49 -15.68
N SER A 300 -17.47 6.20 -16.03
CA SER A 300 -17.96 5.14 -15.16
C SER A 300 -17.02 4.94 -13.97
N GLU A 301 -17.54 4.38 -12.88
CA GLU A 301 -16.72 3.99 -11.71
C GLU A 301 -15.56 3.08 -12.12
N ARG A 302 -15.81 2.22 -13.12
CA ARG A 302 -14.80 1.32 -13.69
C ARG A 302 -13.63 2.07 -14.32
N ASP A 303 -13.91 3.12 -15.07
CA ASP A 303 -12.87 3.91 -15.74
C ASP A 303 -11.97 4.63 -14.72
N ILE A 304 -12.56 5.08 -13.62
CA ILE A 304 -11.81 5.66 -12.49
C ILE A 304 -10.84 4.64 -11.90
N PHE A 305 -11.32 3.44 -11.57
CA PHE A 305 -10.45 2.37 -11.03
C PHE A 305 -9.37 1.95 -12.03
N PHE A 306 -9.72 1.92 -13.32
CA PHE A 306 -8.75 1.61 -14.37
C PHE A 306 -7.64 2.67 -14.47
N MET A 307 -7.96 3.95 -14.42
CA MET A 307 -6.96 5.03 -14.43
C MET A 307 -6.03 4.95 -13.21
N GLN A 308 -6.60 4.71 -12.02
CA GLN A 308 -5.82 4.56 -10.79
C GLN A 308 -4.89 3.34 -10.85
N LEU A 309 -5.40 2.20 -11.34
CA LEU A 309 -4.59 1.00 -11.54
C LEU A 309 -3.49 1.23 -12.57
N LEU A 310 -3.81 1.86 -13.71
CA LEU A 310 -2.86 2.12 -14.81
C LEU A 310 -1.69 3.01 -14.35
N SER A 311 -1.99 4.07 -13.61
CA SER A 311 -0.95 4.97 -13.09
C SER A 311 0.01 4.26 -12.14
N MET A 312 -0.50 3.49 -11.19
CA MET A 312 0.36 2.73 -10.28
C MET A 312 1.08 1.57 -10.96
N THR A 313 0.47 0.95 -11.96
CA THR A 313 1.15 -0.06 -12.80
C THR A 313 2.37 0.55 -13.49
N ALA A 314 2.24 1.76 -14.05
CA ALA A 314 3.37 2.46 -14.65
C ALA A 314 4.50 2.71 -13.63
N VAL A 315 4.15 3.12 -12.40
CA VAL A 315 5.14 3.28 -11.32
C VAL A 315 5.82 1.94 -11.03
N LEU A 316 5.07 0.85 -10.81
CA LEU A 316 5.64 -0.45 -10.45
C LEU A 316 6.51 -1.06 -11.55
N LEU A 317 6.20 -0.82 -12.82
CA LEU A 317 6.95 -1.38 -13.96
C LEU A 317 8.20 -0.56 -14.32
N PHE A 318 8.17 0.76 -14.15
CA PHE A 318 9.20 1.65 -14.68
C PHE A 318 10.08 2.29 -13.60
N THR A 319 9.88 1.94 -12.32
CA THR A 319 10.71 2.45 -11.24
C THR A 319 11.37 1.30 -10.46
N ARG A 320 12.37 1.63 -9.65
CA ARG A 320 12.85 0.71 -8.63
C ARG A 320 11.87 0.75 -7.47
N THR A 321 11.01 -0.27 -7.37
CA THR A 321 9.94 -0.31 -6.38
C THR A 321 10.33 -1.04 -5.11
N ALA A 322 9.83 -0.56 -3.97
CA ALA A 322 9.76 -1.38 -2.77
C ALA A 322 8.53 -2.31 -2.86
N PRO A 323 8.63 -3.58 -2.41
CA PRO A 323 7.55 -4.56 -2.58
C PRO A 323 6.23 -4.13 -1.93
N TYR A 324 6.29 -3.40 -0.82
CA TYR A 324 5.10 -2.89 -0.13
C TYR A 324 4.35 -1.80 -0.92
N TRP A 325 4.95 -1.19 -1.98
CA TRP A 325 4.23 -0.25 -2.85
C TRP A 325 3.16 -0.92 -3.73
N ALA A 326 3.28 -2.23 -3.94
CA ALA A 326 2.28 -2.99 -4.67
C ALA A 326 0.90 -3.02 -3.99
N VAL A 327 0.81 -2.64 -2.71
CA VAL A 327 -0.48 -2.48 -2.04
C VAL A 327 -1.38 -1.46 -2.71
N TYR A 328 -0.81 -0.44 -3.37
CA TYR A 328 -1.59 0.62 -4.03
C TYR A 328 -2.34 0.17 -5.29
N ILE A 329 -1.93 -0.93 -5.94
CA ILE A 329 -2.71 -1.51 -7.05
C ILE A 329 -3.81 -2.45 -6.53
N THR A 330 -3.66 -3.01 -5.33
CA THR A 330 -4.49 -4.09 -4.81
C THR A 330 -5.99 -3.77 -4.83
N PRO A 331 -6.50 -2.65 -4.30
CA PRO A 331 -7.93 -2.37 -4.30
C PRO A 331 -8.51 -2.22 -5.70
N PHE A 332 -7.77 -1.59 -6.62
CA PHE A 332 -8.28 -1.25 -7.94
C PHE A 332 -8.37 -2.47 -8.86
N TYR A 333 -7.37 -3.35 -8.86
CA TYR A 333 -7.50 -4.58 -9.66
C TYR A 333 -8.55 -5.53 -9.07
N LEU A 334 -8.71 -5.59 -7.74
CA LEU A 334 -9.76 -6.40 -7.12
C LEU A 334 -11.15 -5.90 -7.47
N LEU A 335 -11.39 -4.58 -7.41
CA LEU A 335 -12.65 -3.96 -7.83
C LEU A 335 -12.96 -4.30 -9.28
N LEU A 336 -12.02 -4.05 -10.20
CA LEU A 336 -12.20 -4.32 -11.63
C LEU A 336 -12.45 -5.81 -11.90
N MET A 337 -11.74 -6.70 -11.20
CA MET A 337 -11.91 -8.14 -11.35
C MET A 337 -13.30 -8.60 -10.91
N LEU A 338 -13.81 -8.07 -9.80
CA LEU A 338 -15.11 -8.48 -9.26
C LEU A 338 -16.29 -7.79 -9.95
N MET A 339 -16.11 -6.59 -10.52
CA MET A 339 -17.11 -5.91 -11.33
C MET A 339 -17.39 -6.66 -12.66
N ASP A 340 -16.36 -7.24 -13.26
CA ASP A 340 -16.56 -8.01 -14.49
C ASP A 340 -17.25 -9.34 -14.24
N GLY A 341 -16.89 -10.04 -13.17
CA GLY A 341 -17.42 -11.35 -12.82
C GLY A 341 -17.12 -12.47 -13.82
N ASP A 342 -16.73 -12.13 -15.07
CA ASP A 342 -16.38 -13.07 -16.10
C ASP A 342 -15.04 -13.73 -15.80
N ARG A 343 -14.98 -15.06 -16.00
CA ARG A 343 -13.77 -15.88 -15.79
C ARG A 343 -13.06 -15.63 -14.44
N LEU A 344 -13.84 -15.36 -13.39
CA LEU A 344 -13.31 -14.98 -12.09
C LEU A 344 -12.30 -16.01 -11.56
N PHE A 345 -12.57 -17.31 -11.74
CA PHE A 345 -11.67 -18.37 -11.32
C PHE A 345 -10.27 -18.22 -11.95
N ILE A 346 -10.22 -18.08 -13.30
CA ILE A 346 -8.95 -17.90 -14.02
C ILE A 346 -8.25 -16.62 -13.59
N ARG A 347 -9.00 -15.53 -13.38
CA ARG A 347 -8.43 -14.24 -12.96
C ARG A 347 -7.81 -14.29 -11.57
N ILE A 348 -8.41 -15.04 -10.63
CA ILE A 348 -7.82 -15.28 -9.30
C ILE A 348 -6.54 -16.12 -9.43
N VAL A 349 -6.55 -17.17 -10.26
CA VAL A 349 -5.34 -17.99 -10.50
C VAL A 349 -4.21 -17.16 -11.11
N MET A 350 -4.52 -16.33 -12.10
CA MET A 350 -3.53 -15.44 -12.72
C MET A 350 -3.01 -14.38 -11.73
N GLU A 351 -3.87 -13.84 -10.88
CA GLU A 351 -3.48 -12.93 -9.82
C GLU A 351 -2.54 -13.61 -8.83
N MET A 352 -2.89 -14.82 -8.39
CA MET A 352 -2.00 -15.61 -7.52
C MET A 352 -0.65 -15.83 -8.18
N ALA A 353 -0.61 -16.30 -9.42
CA ALA A 353 0.64 -16.54 -10.14
C ALA A 353 1.51 -15.28 -10.23
N GLY A 354 0.91 -14.13 -10.59
CA GLY A 354 1.65 -12.86 -10.73
C GLY A 354 2.10 -12.27 -9.41
N THR A 355 1.21 -12.21 -8.41
CA THR A 355 1.53 -11.56 -7.12
C THR A 355 2.41 -12.42 -6.23
N PHE A 356 2.17 -13.74 -6.19
CA PHE A 356 3.01 -14.64 -5.39
C PHE A 356 4.41 -14.78 -5.97
N SER A 357 4.57 -14.84 -7.30
CA SER A 357 5.91 -14.97 -7.90
C SER A 357 6.85 -13.84 -7.43
N VAL A 358 6.40 -12.60 -7.51
CA VAL A 358 7.22 -11.46 -7.08
C VAL A 358 7.41 -11.42 -5.56
N MET A 359 6.36 -11.69 -4.79
CA MET A 359 6.44 -11.61 -3.33
C MET A 359 7.22 -12.76 -2.71
N VAL A 360 7.10 -13.98 -3.23
CA VAL A 360 7.94 -15.10 -2.80
C VAL A 360 9.42 -14.79 -3.04
N THR A 361 9.75 -14.22 -4.19
CA THR A 361 11.12 -13.78 -4.46
C THR A 361 11.59 -12.71 -3.47
N TYR A 362 10.76 -11.72 -3.15
CA TYR A 362 11.08 -10.72 -2.14
C TYR A 362 11.28 -11.33 -0.76
N PHE A 363 10.39 -12.21 -0.30
CA PHE A 363 10.51 -12.85 1.02
C PHE A 363 11.71 -13.79 1.13
N ILE A 364 12.02 -14.52 0.06
CA ILE A 364 13.13 -15.49 0.07
C ILE A 364 14.46 -14.78 -0.12
N VAL A 365 14.54 -13.78 -1.00
CA VAL A 365 15.80 -13.26 -1.50
C VAL A 365 16.20 -11.91 -0.90
N LEU A 366 15.26 -10.98 -0.78
CA LEU A 366 15.57 -9.61 -0.35
C LEU A 366 15.25 -9.34 1.12
N TRP A 367 14.15 -9.90 1.62
CA TRP A 367 13.67 -9.60 2.95
C TRP A 367 13.93 -10.70 3.98
N GLY A 368 14.11 -11.93 3.55
CA GLY A 368 14.36 -13.03 4.47
C GLY A 368 15.67 -12.88 5.24
N PRO A 369 16.73 -12.39 4.58
CA PRO A 369 18.06 -12.36 5.20
C PRO A 369 18.40 -11.11 6.01
N PHE A 370 17.95 -9.91 5.62
CA PHE A 370 18.72 -8.74 6.05
C PHE A 370 17.95 -7.61 6.75
N ASP A 371 16.67 -7.35 6.46
CA ASP A 371 16.10 -6.09 6.91
C ASP A 371 14.66 -6.15 7.44
N CYS A 372 13.92 -7.22 7.18
CA CYS A 372 12.47 -7.17 7.37
C CYS A 372 11.93 -8.00 8.51
N MET A 373 12.78 -8.77 9.16
CA MET A 373 12.33 -9.82 10.06
C MET A 373 13.06 -9.80 11.37
N GLU A 374 13.13 -8.66 11.97
CA GLU A 374 13.30 -8.66 13.41
C GLU A 374 12.08 -9.37 13.97
N GLY A 375 12.28 -10.54 14.55
CA GLY A 375 11.20 -11.34 15.03
C GLY A 375 10.73 -10.85 16.38
N MET A 376 9.57 -10.20 16.48
CA MET A 376 9.01 -9.92 17.81
C MET A 376 8.84 -11.18 18.63
N LEU A 377 8.20 -12.20 18.07
CA LEU A 377 7.96 -13.47 18.72
C LEU A 377 9.19 -14.39 18.69
N PRO A 378 9.93 -14.50 17.56
CA PRO A 378 11.18 -15.24 17.53
C PRO A 378 12.20 -14.78 18.56
N ASP A 379 12.47 -13.49 18.69
CA ASP A 379 13.42 -12.94 19.67
C ASP A 379 13.00 -13.29 21.12
N MET A 380 11.69 -13.24 21.39
CA MET A 380 11.17 -13.57 22.73
C MET A 380 11.27 -15.08 23.04
N LEU A 381 11.01 -15.95 22.04
CA LEU A 381 10.97 -17.39 22.22
C LEU A 381 12.34 -18.04 22.12
N ILE A 382 13.19 -17.55 21.23
CA ILE A 382 14.44 -18.20 20.84
C ILE A 382 15.65 -17.54 21.51
N LYS A 383 15.54 -16.28 21.95
CA LYS A 383 16.59 -15.51 22.67
C LYS A 383 17.96 -15.49 21.98
N LYS A 384 17.99 -15.53 20.67
CA LYS A 384 19.21 -15.40 19.87
C LYS A 384 19.09 -14.22 18.93
N GLU A 385 20.15 -13.42 18.84
CA GLU A 385 20.31 -12.45 17.78
C GLU A 385 20.46 -13.18 16.44
N PHE A 386 19.70 -12.78 15.45
CA PHE A 386 19.79 -13.31 14.10
C PHE A 386 21.09 -12.83 13.47
N VAL A 387 22.06 -13.72 13.33
CA VAL A 387 23.37 -13.41 12.76
C VAL A 387 23.53 -13.90 11.33
N ASP A 388 22.75 -14.89 10.88
CA ASP A 388 22.89 -15.47 9.54
C ASP A 388 21.53 -15.65 8.85
N PRO A 389 21.40 -15.16 7.62
CA PRO A 389 20.17 -15.20 6.84
C PRO A 389 19.69 -16.60 6.38
N GLY A 390 20.27 -17.67 6.87
CA GLY A 390 19.78 -19.02 6.70
C GLY A 390 20.02 -19.66 5.33
N LEU A 391 19.53 -20.88 5.21
CA LEU A 391 19.77 -21.81 4.09
C LEU A 391 19.44 -21.24 2.70
N PHE A 392 18.42 -20.39 2.57
CA PHE A 392 18.04 -19.85 1.27
C PHE A 392 19.06 -18.85 0.71
N THR A 393 19.66 -18.01 1.54
CA THR A 393 20.67 -17.03 1.09
C THR A 393 21.98 -17.72 0.76
N ALA A 394 22.37 -18.71 1.54
CA ALA A 394 23.55 -19.53 1.24
C ALA A 394 23.38 -20.36 -0.05
N TRP A 395 22.15 -20.72 -0.40
CA TRP A 395 21.82 -21.49 -1.59
C TRP A 395 21.70 -20.62 -2.87
N ILE A 396 21.34 -19.33 -2.72
CA ILE A 396 21.16 -18.42 -3.85
C ILE A 396 22.48 -17.69 -4.12
N SER A 397 23.21 -18.15 -5.15
CA SER A 397 24.31 -17.37 -5.74
C SER A 397 23.75 -16.12 -6.46
N ASP A 398 24.60 -15.11 -6.68
CA ASP A 398 24.22 -13.87 -7.40
C ASP A 398 23.57 -14.15 -8.76
N GLU A 399 24.05 -15.18 -9.47
CA GLU A 399 23.52 -15.59 -10.76
C GLU A 399 22.12 -16.21 -10.64
N LYS A 400 21.89 -17.10 -9.68
CA LYS A 400 20.56 -17.68 -9.40
C LYS A 400 19.57 -16.62 -8.95
N TYR A 401 20.03 -15.65 -8.14
CA TYR A 401 19.24 -14.50 -7.74
C TYR A 401 18.74 -13.71 -8.94
N PHE A 402 19.63 -13.40 -9.89
CA PHE A 402 19.28 -12.65 -11.09
C PHE A 402 18.20 -13.37 -11.91
N TYR A 403 18.32 -14.68 -12.12
CA TYR A 403 17.32 -15.47 -12.86
C TYR A 403 15.98 -15.54 -12.11
N PHE A 404 15.99 -15.79 -10.82
CA PHE A 404 14.78 -15.82 -10.00
C PHE A 404 14.04 -14.48 -10.02
N TRP A 405 14.80 -13.40 -9.85
CA TRP A 405 14.26 -12.05 -9.90
C TRP A 405 13.64 -11.73 -11.27
N THR A 406 14.38 -12.02 -12.33
CA THR A 406 13.93 -11.72 -13.70
C THR A 406 12.68 -12.51 -14.06
N LEU A 407 12.60 -13.80 -13.75
CA LEU A 407 11.42 -14.63 -14.01
C LEU A 407 10.22 -14.19 -13.18
N SER A 408 10.43 -13.91 -11.91
CA SER A 408 9.36 -13.48 -11.00
C SER A 408 8.80 -12.12 -11.38
N PHE A 409 9.67 -11.18 -11.74
CA PHE A 409 9.24 -9.87 -12.23
C PHE A 409 8.56 -9.96 -13.59
N ALA A 410 9.04 -10.84 -14.49
CA ALA A 410 8.38 -11.08 -15.77
C ALA A 410 6.96 -11.64 -15.58
N ALA A 411 6.78 -12.63 -14.70
CA ALA A 411 5.44 -13.17 -14.38
C ALA A 411 4.51 -12.08 -13.80
N PHE A 412 5.02 -11.25 -12.91
CA PHE A 412 4.30 -10.11 -12.35
C PHE A 412 3.92 -9.07 -13.43
N ALA A 413 4.87 -8.71 -14.30
CA ALA A 413 4.64 -7.76 -15.39
C ALA A 413 3.61 -8.28 -16.39
N VAL A 414 3.70 -9.57 -16.77
CA VAL A 414 2.71 -10.22 -17.65
C VAL A 414 1.32 -10.19 -17.02
N TRP A 415 1.20 -10.50 -15.74
CA TRP A 415 -0.07 -10.40 -15.04
C TRP A 415 -0.62 -8.97 -15.02
N LEU A 416 0.21 -7.96 -14.76
CA LEU A 416 -0.20 -6.55 -14.78
C LEU A 416 -0.67 -6.13 -16.17
N VAL A 417 0.10 -6.44 -17.22
CA VAL A 417 -0.27 -6.12 -18.62
C VAL A 417 -1.56 -6.82 -19.00
N TYR A 418 -1.71 -8.10 -18.65
CA TYR A 418 -2.97 -8.85 -18.86
C TYR A 418 -4.14 -8.17 -18.15
N SER A 419 -3.96 -7.76 -16.88
CA SER A 419 -4.98 -7.06 -16.11
C SER A 419 -5.37 -5.72 -16.76
N MET A 420 -4.38 -4.96 -17.27
CA MET A 420 -4.63 -3.73 -18.02
C MET A 420 -5.41 -3.99 -19.30
N TYR A 421 -4.98 -4.95 -20.10
CA TYR A 421 -5.65 -5.31 -21.36
C TYR A 421 -7.11 -5.72 -21.14
N ARG A 422 -7.37 -6.56 -20.14
CA ARG A 422 -8.73 -7.04 -19.83
C ARG A 422 -9.66 -5.95 -19.31
N ASN A 423 -9.12 -5.01 -18.57
CA ASN A 423 -9.92 -3.97 -17.92
C ASN A 423 -9.98 -2.65 -18.70
N ARG A 424 -9.40 -2.58 -19.91
CA ARG A 424 -9.39 -1.35 -20.71
C ARG A 424 -10.80 -0.85 -21.02
N PRO A 425 -11.01 0.46 -21.09
CA PRO A 425 -12.26 1.06 -21.54
C PRO A 425 -12.62 0.60 -22.97
N GLY A 426 -13.90 0.37 -23.24
CA GLY A 426 -14.38 -0.08 -24.54
C GLY A 426 -14.05 -1.53 -24.91
N ALA A 427 -13.48 -2.32 -23.99
CA ALA A 427 -13.39 -3.76 -24.19
C ALA A 427 -14.81 -4.31 -24.36
N GLU A 428 -15.15 -4.72 -25.58
CA GLU A 428 -16.42 -5.38 -25.83
C GLU A 428 -16.54 -6.57 -24.87
N ARG A 429 -17.52 -6.50 -24.01
CA ARG A 429 -17.99 -7.66 -23.27
C ARG A 429 -18.76 -8.48 -24.29
N THR A 430 -18.06 -9.30 -25.03
CA THR A 430 -18.75 -10.41 -25.66
C THR A 430 -19.28 -11.24 -24.50
N ALA A 431 -20.48 -10.89 -24.04
CA ALA A 431 -21.37 -11.83 -23.41
C ALA A 431 -21.69 -12.88 -24.50
N ALA A 432 -20.69 -13.66 -24.88
CA ALA A 432 -20.96 -14.89 -25.58
C ALA A 432 -21.95 -15.65 -24.66
N PRO A 433 -23.10 -16.05 -25.15
CA PRO A 433 -23.98 -16.93 -24.40
C PRO A 433 -23.10 -18.09 -23.94
N VAL A 434 -22.98 -18.24 -22.64
CA VAL A 434 -22.18 -19.31 -22.04
C VAL A 434 -22.78 -20.59 -22.50
N GLN A 435 -22.12 -21.27 -23.43
CA GLN A 435 -22.39 -22.66 -23.65
C GLN A 435 -22.03 -23.40 -22.36
N GLU A 436 -22.99 -24.03 -21.73
CA GLU A 436 -22.89 -24.66 -20.41
C GLU A 436 -21.79 -25.74 -20.31
N GLU A 437 -21.22 -26.20 -21.43
CA GLU A 437 -20.23 -27.29 -21.49
C GLU A 437 -18.82 -26.93 -20.95
N ASN A 438 -18.47 -25.64 -20.74
CA ASN A 438 -17.18 -25.25 -20.19
C ASN A 438 -17.28 -24.44 -18.84
N ALA A 439 -18.38 -24.63 -18.13
CA ALA A 439 -18.73 -23.83 -16.95
C ALA A 439 -17.66 -23.88 -15.81
N PHE A 440 -16.94 -24.97 -15.66
CA PHE A 440 -15.96 -25.13 -14.57
C PHE A 440 -14.78 -24.16 -14.68
N TRP A 441 -14.23 -24.00 -15.89
CA TRP A 441 -13.05 -23.15 -16.11
C TRP A 441 -13.37 -21.68 -16.29
N THR A 442 -14.59 -21.35 -16.73
CA THR A 442 -14.97 -19.97 -17.06
C THR A 442 -15.73 -19.25 -15.96
N HIS A 443 -16.57 -19.94 -15.19
CA HIS A 443 -17.41 -19.32 -14.17
C HIS A 443 -17.20 -19.88 -12.77
N GLY A 444 -16.71 -21.10 -12.59
CA GLY A 444 -16.62 -21.75 -11.30
C GLY A 444 -17.96 -21.74 -10.53
N THR A 445 -18.35 -22.80 -9.90
CA THR A 445 -19.47 -22.71 -8.95
C THR A 445 -19.08 -21.82 -7.79
N ASP A 446 -20.01 -21.16 -7.08
CA ASP A 446 -19.71 -20.36 -5.90
C ASP A 446 -18.86 -21.13 -4.87
N LYS A 447 -19.06 -22.45 -4.79
CA LYS A 447 -18.26 -23.35 -3.93
C LYS A 447 -16.80 -23.45 -4.39
N SER A 448 -16.53 -23.57 -5.69
CA SER A 448 -15.15 -23.64 -6.22
C SER A 448 -14.42 -22.29 -6.10
N ILE A 449 -15.13 -21.19 -6.29
CA ILE A 449 -14.57 -19.86 -6.06
C ILE A 449 -14.23 -19.67 -4.58
N ASN A 450 -15.11 -20.02 -3.65
CA ASN A 450 -14.85 -19.90 -2.21
C ASN A 450 -13.66 -20.80 -1.79
N MET A 451 -13.56 -22.01 -2.31
CA MET A 451 -12.40 -22.87 -2.08
C MET A 451 -11.10 -22.24 -2.60
N LEU A 452 -11.12 -21.66 -3.79
CA LEU A 452 -9.96 -20.97 -4.37
C LEU A 452 -9.56 -19.73 -3.56
N LEU A 453 -10.52 -18.97 -3.05
CA LEU A 453 -10.25 -17.82 -2.17
C LEU A 453 -9.56 -18.26 -0.87
N TRP A 454 -9.99 -19.39 -0.27
CA TRP A 454 -9.30 -19.96 0.88
C TRP A 454 -7.91 -20.48 0.55
N LEU A 455 -7.74 -21.16 -0.59
CA LEU A 455 -6.42 -21.60 -1.06
C LEU A 455 -5.47 -20.40 -1.23
N ARG A 456 -5.97 -19.31 -1.80
CA ARG A 456 -5.25 -18.05 -1.96
C ARG A 456 -4.84 -17.47 -0.60
N ALA A 457 -5.76 -17.40 0.37
CA ALA A 457 -5.50 -16.89 1.71
C ALA A 457 -4.47 -17.75 2.46
N LEU A 458 -4.60 -19.08 2.38
CA LEU A 458 -3.66 -20.02 2.99
C LEU A 458 -2.28 -19.95 2.34
N ALA A 459 -2.21 -19.80 1.01
CA ALA A 459 -0.93 -19.62 0.31
C ALA A 459 -0.27 -18.29 0.71
N ALA A 460 -1.03 -17.19 0.78
CA ALA A 460 -0.51 -15.91 1.26
C ALA A 460 0.02 -16.01 2.68
N PHE A 461 -0.73 -16.66 3.59
CA PHE A 461 -0.29 -16.93 4.96
C PHE A 461 0.97 -17.81 4.99
N PHE A 462 1.00 -18.89 4.23
CA PHE A 462 2.16 -19.80 4.17
C PHE A 462 3.43 -19.05 3.78
N PHE A 463 3.42 -18.32 2.67
CA PHE A 463 4.60 -17.61 2.19
C PHE A 463 4.98 -16.43 3.07
N SER A 464 4.03 -15.67 3.58
CA SER A 464 4.30 -14.49 4.41
C SER A 464 4.60 -14.82 5.88
N THR A 465 4.37 -16.04 6.34
CA THR A 465 4.47 -16.39 7.75
C THR A 465 5.25 -17.68 7.96
N VAL A 466 4.74 -18.81 7.45
CA VAL A 466 5.32 -20.12 7.72
C VAL A 466 6.72 -20.27 7.14
N MET A 467 6.92 -19.83 5.88
CA MET A 467 8.24 -19.88 5.23
C MET A 467 9.27 -19.04 5.99
N ILE A 468 8.87 -17.89 6.51
CA ILE A 468 9.75 -17.05 7.31
C ILE A 468 10.12 -17.75 8.62
N TRP A 469 9.14 -18.28 9.34
CA TRP A 469 9.40 -19.06 10.56
C TRP A 469 10.32 -20.26 10.34
N VAL A 470 10.08 -21.00 9.25
CA VAL A 470 10.94 -22.13 8.87
C VAL A 470 12.37 -21.65 8.60
N ASN A 471 12.54 -20.56 7.86
CA ASN A 471 13.86 -19.99 7.56
C ASN A 471 14.57 -19.55 8.85
N LEU A 472 13.84 -18.88 9.75
CA LEU A 472 14.35 -18.47 11.06
C LEU A 472 14.79 -19.65 11.93
N VAL A 473 14.00 -20.73 11.98
CA VAL A 473 14.33 -21.94 12.76
C VAL A 473 15.51 -22.71 12.15
N LEU A 474 15.62 -22.73 10.82
CA LEU A 474 16.74 -23.41 10.14
C LEU A 474 18.05 -22.62 10.20
N ALA A 475 17.99 -21.32 10.47
CA ALA A 475 19.17 -20.48 10.68
C ALA A 475 19.75 -20.57 12.10
N LEU A 476 19.07 -21.23 13.01
CA LEU A 476 19.50 -21.50 14.38
C LEU A 476 20.39 -22.73 14.46
#